data_1176d04ff8bb251b81f486405e6d46e7
#
_entry.id   1176d04ff8bb251b81f486405e6d46e7
#
_cell.length_a   1.000
_cell.length_b   1.000
_cell.length_c   1.000
_cell.angle_alpha   90.00
_cell.angle_beta   90.00
_cell.angle_gamma   90.00
#
_symmetry.space_group_name_H-M   'P 1'
#
loop_
_entity.id
_entity.type
_entity.pdbx_description
1 polymer ?
#
loop_
_entity_poly.entity_id
_entity_poly.type
_entity_poly.pdbx_seq_one_letter_code
_entity_poly.pdbx_strand_id
1 'polypeptide(L)'
;EDKKPMDHFHTRTHKLKGNISPDIQENIKYTTQIMQDCNDLVQKQFKIGIDHEISIYIVYMDGLVNTEMLQESVIRPLLQDSFPQERTAISQYVIESADWKWIDTMEDAMTAVLSGNTILFLGGEARAILFSSKLFPTRGVQNADQEVAIVGPKDSFTESLRMNTALIRRRIRDTRLKVIQKQIGTRSKTDYA
;
A
#
# COMPACT_ATOMS: atom_id res chain seq x y z
N GLU A 1 -14.97 27.61 -38.65
CA GLU A 1 -15.13 27.55 -37.16
C GLU A 1 -14.16 26.54 -36.58
N ASP A 2 -13.01 27.06 -36.19
CA ASP A 2 -11.88 26.29 -35.65
C ASP A 2 -12.21 25.83 -34.21
N LYS A 3 -12.37 24.54 -34.01
CA LYS A 3 -12.34 23.94 -32.68
C LYS A 3 -10.89 23.83 -32.22
N LYS A 4 -10.48 24.73 -31.33
CA LYS A 4 -9.22 24.63 -30.58
C LYS A 4 -9.16 23.31 -29.83
N PRO A 5 -8.03 22.57 -29.84
CA PRO A 5 -7.81 21.42 -28.99
C PRO A 5 -7.83 21.83 -27.52
N MET A 6 -8.49 21.05 -26.68
CA MET A 6 -8.47 21.20 -25.22
C MET A 6 -7.11 20.78 -24.67
N ASP A 7 -6.15 21.71 -24.77
CA ASP A 7 -4.84 21.62 -24.12
C ASP A 7 -4.93 22.29 -22.74
N HIS A 8 -5.41 21.58 -21.72
CA HIS A 8 -5.16 21.95 -20.33
C HIS A 8 -5.19 20.73 -19.39
N PHE A 9 -4.50 19.65 -19.75
CA PHE A 9 -3.99 18.75 -18.72
C PHE A 9 -2.59 19.21 -18.31
N HIS A 10 -2.52 20.30 -17.56
CA HIS A 10 -1.32 20.59 -16.80
C HIS A 10 -1.13 19.49 -15.78
N THR A 11 -0.30 18.54 -16.14
CA THR A 11 0.26 17.51 -15.27
C THR A 11 1.05 18.22 -14.17
N ARG A 12 0.39 18.67 -13.11
CA ARG A 12 1.06 18.90 -11.84
C ARG A 12 1.41 17.50 -11.31
N THR A 13 2.51 16.96 -11.81
CA THR A 13 3.23 15.93 -11.09
C THR A 13 3.60 16.57 -9.76
N HIS A 14 2.85 16.27 -8.70
CA HIS A 14 3.37 16.42 -7.36
C HIS A 14 4.60 15.51 -7.32
N LYS A 15 5.77 16.09 -7.58
CA LYS A 15 7.03 15.41 -7.35
C LYS A 15 7.04 15.11 -5.86
N LEU A 16 6.87 13.85 -5.53
CA LEU A 16 7.05 13.28 -4.21
C LEU A 16 8.54 13.42 -3.85
N LYS A 17 9.00 14.65 -3.60
CA LYS A 17 10.39 14.93 -3.28
C LYS A 17 10.53 14.97 -1.76
N GLY A 18 11.07 13.91 -1.20
CA GLY A 18 11.49 13.90 0.19
C GLY A 18 12.20 12.61 0.54
N ASN A 19 13.27 12.74 1.29
CA ASN A 19 13.89 11.60 1.95
C ASN A 19 12.96 11.10 3.06
N ILE A 20 13.07 9.85 3.42
CA ILE A 20 12.42 9.29 4.59
C ILE A 20 12.99 9.97 5.83
N SER A 21 12.11 10.45 6.71
CA SER A 21 12.50 11.12 7.95
C SER A 21 12.75 10.10 9.06
N PRO A 22 13.74 10.31 9.93
CA PRO A 22 13.88 9.55 11.17
C PRO A 22 12.71 9.82 12.14
N ASP A 23 12.01 10.96 12.01
CA ASP A 23 10.75 11.20 12.71
C ASP A 23 9.60 10.49 11.99
N ILE A 24 9.09 9.44 12.64
CA ILE A 24 8.00 8.63 12.11
C ILE A 24 6.71 9.44 11.88
N GLN A 25 6.49 10.51 12.66
CA GLN A 25 5.30 11.35 12.52
C GLN A 25 5.32 12.17 11.23
N GLU A 26 6.50 12.58 10.78
CA GLU A 26 6.64 13.25 9.48
C GLU A 26 6.29 12.29 8.32
N ASN A 27 6.75 11.05 8.38
CA ASN A 27 6.44 10.03 7.37
C ASN A 27 4.93 9.72 7.34
N ILE A 28 4.28 9.63 8.52
CA ILE A 28 2.83 9.44 8.65
C ILE A 28 2.07 10.61 8.04
N LYS A 29 2.44 11.83 8.42
CA LYS A 29 1.81 13.05 7.92
C LYS A 29 1.92 13.15 6.40
N TYR A 30 3.10 12.88 5.85
CA TYR A 30 3.36 12.89 4.42
C TYR A 30 2.50 11.84 3.69
N THR A 31 2.51 10.60 4.18
CA THR A 31 1.71 9.50 3.59
C THR A 31 0.22 9.83 3.62
N THR A 32 -0.30 10.30 4.76
CA THR A 32 -1.71 10.65 4.93
C THR A 32 -2.12 11.79 3.99
N GLN A 33 -1.26 12.80 3.81
CA GLN A 33 -1.54 13.92 2.93
C GLN A 33 -1.60 13.50 1.46
N ILE A 34 -0.66 12.68 1.00
CA ILE A 34 -0.59 12.25 -0.40
C ILE A 34 -1.67 11.23 -0.73
N MET A 35 -1.95 10.34 0.20
CA MET A 35 -2.95 9.28 0.06
C MET A 35 -4.31 9.68 0.68
N GLN A 36 -4.55 10.97 0.87
CA GLN A 36 -5.85 11.46 1.29
C GLN A 36 -6.96 10.91 0.38
N ASP A 37 -8.11 10.55 0.96
CA ASP A 37 -9.26 9.96 0.27
C ASP A 37 -8.99 8.59 -0.41
N CYS A 38 -7.97 7.88 0.05
CA CYS A 38 -7.68 6.50 -0.34
C CYS A 38 -8.10 5.55 0.77
N ASN A 39 -9.37 5.13 0.80
CA ASN A 39 -9.86 4.20 1.83
C ASN A 39 -9.31 2.78 1.70
N ASP A 40 -8.68 2.46 0.58
CA ASP A 40 -7.98 1.23 0.33
C ASP A 40 -6.51 1.24 0.82
N LEU A 41 -6.03 2.36 1.37
CA LEU A 41 -4.74 2.43 2.04
C LEU A 41 -4.86 1.95 3.49
N VAL A 42 -4.10 0.94 3.85
CA VAL A 42 -3.99 0.46 5.23
C VAL A 42 -2.74 1.06 5.88
N GLN A 43 -2.95 1.69 7.02
CA GLN A 43 -1.92 2.31 7.83
C GLN A 43 -2.02 1.75 9.26
N LYS A 44 -0.93 1.19 9.79
CA LYS A 44 -0.89 0.66 11.15
C LYS A 44 0.32 1.21 11.89
N GLN A 45 0.12 1.60 13.15
CA GLN A 45 1.17 2.05 14.04
C GLN A 45 1.18 1.16 15.28
N PHE A 46 2.35 0.79 15.73
CA PHE A 46 2.56 0.10 17.00
C PHE A 46 3.98 0.35 17.51
N LYS A 47 4.23 -0.04 18.73
CA LYS A 47 5.55 0.04 19.35
C LYS A 47 6.03 -1.36 19.68
N ILE A 48 7.32 -1.57 19.56
CA ILE A 48 7.99 -2.83 19.86
C ILE A 48 9.16 -2.60 20.83
N GLY A 49 9.71 -3.71 21.33
CA GLY A 49 10.75 -3.70 22.36
C GLY A 49 10.17 -3.80 23.77
N ILE A 50 10.99 -4.23 24.74
CA ILE A 50 10.56 -4.47 26.14
C ILE A 50 9.95 -3.19 26.75
N ASP A 51 10.52 -2.03 26.46
CA ASP A 51 10.04 -0.74 26.93
C ASP A 51 9.20 0.02 25.89
N HIS A 52 8.79 -0.64 24.80
CA HIS A 52 8.05 -0.02 23.68
C HIS A 52 8.74 1.22 23.09
N GLU A 53 10.06 1.20 23.05
CA GLU A 53 10.84 2.38 22.61
C GLU A 53 10.87 2.58 21.10
N ILE A 54 10.73 1.50 20.31
CA ILE A 54 10.81 1.57 18.86
C ILE A 54 9.41 1.69 18.26
N SER A 55 9.11 2.87 17.72
CA SER A 55 7.87 3.09 16.97
C SER A 55 7.97 2.49 15.58
N ILE A 56 6.92 1.79 15.15
CA ILE A 56 6.79 1.21 13.83
C ILE A 56 5.54 1.75 13.14
N TYR A 57 5.67 2.05 11.86
CA TYR A 57 4.58 2.44 10.99
C TYR A 57 4.59 1.57 9.72
N ILE A 58 3.52 0.83 9.48
CA ILE A 58 3.36 -0.07 8.33
C ILE A 58 2.30 0.50 7.39
N VAL A 59 2.61 0.50 6.09
CA VAL A 59 1.73 0.99 5.04
C VAL A 59 1.65 -0.01 3.90
N TYR A 60 0.44 -0.30 3.44
CA TYR A 60 0.19 -1.13 2.26
C TYR A 60 -1.20 -0.86 1.65
N MET A 61 -1.42 -1.29 0.40
CA MET A 61 -2.73 -1.22 -0.26
C MET A 61 -3.53 -2.50 -0.01
N ASP A 62 -4.77 -2.34 0.46
CA ASP A 62 -5.68 -3.47 0.61
C ASP A 62 -6.02 -4.12 -0.74
N GLY A 63 -6.15 -5.43 -0.75
CA GLY A 63 -6.38 -6.21 -1.97
C GLY A 63 -5.16 -6.41 -2.88
N LEU A 64 -4.05 -5.67 -2.68
CA LEU A 64 -2.80 -5.88 -3.41
C LEU A 64 -1.78 -6.73 -2.65
N VAL A 65 -1.93 -6.81 -1.33
CA VAL A 65 -0.99 -7.46 -0.41
C VAL A 65 -1.57 -8.76 0.14
N ASN A 66 -0.73 -9.78 0.24
CA ASN A 66 -1.04 -10.99 0.99
C ASN A 66 -0.95 -10.68 2.49
N THR A 67 -2.09 -10.34 3.08
CA THR A 67 -2.19 -9.92 4.48
C THR A 67 -1.91 -11.05 5.46
N GLU A 68 -2.16 -12.30 5.10
CA GLU A 68 -1.85 -13.47 5.91
C GLU A 68 -0.34 -13.66 6.02
N MET A 69 0.37 -13.66 4.89
CA MET A 69 1.84 -13.71 4.87
C MET A 69 2.44 -12.53 5.66
N LEU A 70 1.92 -11.31 5.47
CA LEU A 70 2.40 -10.14 6.20
C LEU A 70 2.20 -10.29 7.72
N GLN A 71 1.06 -10.82 8.13
CA GLN A 71 0.75 -11.05 9.55
C GLN A 71 1.68 -12.08 10.16
N GLU A 72 1.86 -13.23 9.51
CA GLU A 72 2.66 -14.34 10.05
C GLU A 72 4.17 -14.08 9.97
N SER A 73 4.65 -13.55 8.85
CA SER A 73 6.08 -13.42 8.60
C SER A 73 6.68 -12.09 9.07
N VAL A 74 5.86 -11.05 9.30
CA VAL A 74 6.37 -9.72 9.65
C VAL A 74 5.79 -9.23 10.97
N ILE A 75 4.45 -9.11 11.06
CA ILE A 75 3.84 -8.43 12.21
C ILE A 75 3.95 -9.27 13.48
N ARG A 76 3.62 -10.55 13.41
CA ARG A 76 3.67 -11.45 14.58
C ARG A 76 5.08 -11.58 15.18
N PRO A 77 6.15 -11.82 14.40
CA PRO A 77 7.51 -11.82 14.92
C PRO A 77 7.91 -10.52 15.60
N LEU A 78 7.55 -9.36 15.03
CA LEU A 78 7.86 -8.05 15.59
C LEU A 78 7.16 -7.78 16.93
N LEU A 79 6.02 -8.40 17.19
CA LEU A 79 5.24 -8.24 18.43
C LEU A 79 5.60 -9.25 19.52
N GLN A 80 6.52 -10.21 19.26
CA GLN A 80 6.95 -11.16 20.28
C GLN A 80 7.91 -10.51 21.29
N ASP A 81 7.73 -10.81 22.58
CA ASP A 81 8.56 -10.27 23.68
C ASP A 81 10.05 -10.65 23.58
N SER A 82 10.38 -11.70 22.81
CA SER A 82 11.75 -12.15 22.56
C SER A 82 12.47 -11.34 21.48
N PHE A 83 11.83 -10.31 20.94
CA PHE A 83 12.42 -9.52 19.86
C PHE A 83 13.66 -8.74 20.32
N PRO A 84 14.80 -8.82 19.60
CA PRO A 84 16.02 -8.09 19.98
C PRO A 84 15.76 -6.58 20.01
N GLN A 85 16.23 -5.92 21.08
CA GLN A 85 16.03 -4.48 21.28
C GLN A 85 16.85 -3.58 20.35
N GLU A 86 17.80 -4.15 19.62
CA GLU A 86 18.62 -3.38 18.72
C GLU A 86 17.93 -3.15 17.37
N ARG A 87 17.89 -1.90 16.92
CA ARG A 87 17.30 -1.51 15.62
C ARG A 87 17.90 -2.27 14.45
N THR A 88 19.18 -2.59 14.52
CA THR A 88 19.90 -3.42 13.53
C THR A 88 19.38 -4.86 13.47
N ALA A 89 18.90 -5.37 14.59
CA ALA A 89 18.33 -6.71 14.66
C ALA A 89 16.93 -6.79 13.99
N ILE A 90 16.19 -5.70 13.91
CA ILE A 90 14.91 -5.67 13.20
C ILE A 90 15.09 -6.06 11.74
N SER A 91 16.08 -5.48 11.08
CA SER A 91 16.40 -5.86 9.70
C SER A 91 16.83 -7.31 9.59
N GLN A 92 17.66 -7.83 10.52
CA GLN A 92 18.10 -9.22 10.50
C GLN A 92 16.97 -10.23 10.74
N TYR A 93 16.07 -9.95 11.69
CA TYR A 93 14.97 -10.85 12.04
C TYR A 93 13.91 -10.93 10.95
N VAL A 94 13.66 -9.81 10.31
CA VAL A 94 12.75 -9.73 9.17
C VAL A 94 13.36 -10.32 7.90
N ILE A 95 14.69 -10.35 7.80
CA ILE A 95 15.46 -10.91 6.70
C ILE A 95 15.20 -12.40 6.47
N GLU A 96 15.00 -13.17 7.53
CA GLU A 96 14.92 -14.64 7.43
C GLU A 96 13.61 -15.12 6.77
N SER A 97 12.59 -14.26 6.68
CA SER A 97 11.23 -14.68 6.32
C SER A 97 10.66 -14.10 5.03
N ALA A 98 11.24 -13.06 4.43
CA ALA A 98 10.68 -12.41 3.24
C ALA A 98 11.76 -11.72 2.37
N ASP A 99 11.47 -11.59 1.08
CA ASP A 99 12.24 -10.74 0.16
C ASP A 99 12.04 -9.26 0.55
N TRP A 100 13.13 -8.58 0.92
CA TRP A 100 13.11 -7.22 1.44
C TRP A 100 14.30 -6.40 0.95
N LYS A 101 14.18 -5.07 1.02
CA LYS A 101 15.28 -4.13 0.77
C LYS A 101 15.06 -2.81 1.48
N TRP A 102 16.14 -2.08 1.71
CA TRP A 102 16.08 -0.69 2.15
C TRP A 102 15.67 0.24 1.01
N ILE A 103 14.92 1.28 1.36
CA ILE A 103 14.59 2.41 0.49
C ILE A 103 14.80 3.71 1.26
N ASP A 104 15.23 4.75 0.54
CA ASP A 104 15.68 6.01 1.13
C ASP A 104 14.70 7.16 0.87
N THR A 105 13.78 7.02 -0.10
CA THR A 105 12.89 8.10 -0.52
C THR A 105 11.42 7.77 -0.32
N MET A 106 10.62 8.79 -0.01
CA MET A 106 9.16 8.65 0.07
C MET A 106 8.53 8.34 -1.29
N GLU A 107 9.15 8.78 -2.38
CA GLU A 107 8.70 8.46 -3.75
C GLU A 107 8.78 6.95 -4.02
N ASP A 108 9.92 6.34 -3.70
CA ASP A 108 10.10 4.88 -3.83
C ASP A 108 9.15 4.12 -2.90
N ALA A 109 8.94 4.63 -1.67
CA ALA A 109 8.02 4.04 -0.71
C ALA A 109 6.58 4.02 -1.26
N MET A 110 6.07 5.14 -1.75
CA MET A 110 4.71 5.21 -2.29
C MET A 110 4.56 4.43 -3.59
N THR A 111 5.56 4.45 -4.46
CA THR A 111 5.59 3.63 -5.67
C THR A 111 5.52 2.13 -5.33
N ALA A 112 6.26 1.71 -4.32
CA ALA A 112 6.24 0.33 -3.84
C ALA A 112 4.88 -0.07 -3.26
N VAL A 113 4.26 0.79 -2.43
CA VAL A 113 2.91 0.58 -1.87
C VAL A 113 1.88 0.42 -2.98
N LEU A 114 1.87 1.31 -3.97
CA LEU A 114 0.97 1.24 -5.12
C LEU A 114 1.23 0.02 -6.03
N SER A 115 2.42 -0.57 -5.92
CA SER A 115 2.79 -1.80 -6.63
C SER A 115 2.45 -3.09 -5.86
N GLY A 116 1.82 -2.98 -4.67
CA GLY A 116 1.42 -4.12 -3.85
C GLY A 116 2.51 -4.64 -2.91
N ASN A 117 3.53 -3.83 -2.62
CA ASN A 117 4.49 -4.13 -1.55
C ASN A 117 4.05 -3.46 -0.25
N THR A 118 4.61 -3.94 0.85
CA THR A 118 4.46 -3.33 2.17
C THR A 118 5.70 -2.52 2.52
N ILE A 119 5.49 -1.33 3.08
CA ILE A 119 6.55 -0.48 3.58
C ILE A 119 6.46 -0.41 5.10
N LEU A 120 7.62 -0.57 5.74
CA LEU A 120 7.77 -0.46 7.18
C LEU A 120 8.77 0.65 7.51
N PHE A 121 8.29 1.69 8.18
CA PHE A 121 9.10 2.77 8.70
C PHE A 121 9.44 2.50 10.17
N LEU A 122 10.68 2.79 10.54
CA LEU A 122 11.20 2.64 11.89
C LEU A 122 11.51 4.02 12.49
N GLY A 123 11.02 4.29 13.67
CA GLY A 123 11.36 5.50 14.39
C GLY A 123 12.86 5.60 14.64
N GLY A 124 13.46 6.74 14.26
CA GLY A 124 14.90 6.99 14.34
C GLY A 124 15.71 6.51 13.13
N GLU A 125 15.11 5.91 12.11
CA GLU A 125 15.77 5.53 10.86
C GLU A 125 15.36 6.46 9.71
N ALA A 126 16.35 6.94 8.95
CA ALA A 126 16.13 7.75 7.74
C ALA A 126 15.91 6.89 6.49
N ARG A 127 15.53 5.64 6.68
CA ARG A 127 15.23 4.66 5.63
C ARG A 127 14.03 3.84 6.03
N ALA A 128 13.36 3.24 5.06
CA ALA A 128 12.29 2.28 5.31
C ALA A 128 12.63 0.90 4.73
N ILE A 129 11.97 -0.12 5.25
CA ILE A 129 12.09 -1.48 4.75
C ILE A 129 10.92 -1.74 3.80
N LEU A 130 11.23 -2.15 2.58
CA LEU A 130 10.27 -2.66 1.62
C LEU A 130 10.20 -4.18 1.75
N PHE A 131 8.99 -4.71 1.92
CA PHE A 131 8.69 -6.14 1.85
C PHE A 131 7.96 -6.49 0.58
N SER A 132 8.43 -7.52 -0.11
CA SER A 132 7.72 -8.11 -1.23
C SER A 132 6.55 -8.95 -0.71
N SER A 133 5.38 -8.33 -0.64
CA SER A 133 4.16 -8.92 -0.08
C SER A 133 3.02 -9.03 -1.09
N LYS A 134 3.34 -8.99 -2.38
CA LYS A 134 2.35 -8.97 -3.47
C LYS A 134 1.42 -10.17 -3.41
N LEU A 135 0.12 -9.87 -3.44
CA LEU A 135 -0.89 -10.89 -3.65
C LEU A 135 -0.91 -11.25 -5.15
N PHE A 136 -0.41 -12.46 -5.47
CA PHE A 136 -0.58 -13.00 -6.81
C PHE A 136 -2.04 -13.47 -6.98
N PRO A 137 -2.73 -13.09 -8.06
CA PRO A 137 -4.07 -13.58 -8.31
C PRO A 137 -4.01 -15.11 -8.48
N THR A 138 -4.47 -15.83 -7.48
CA THR A 138 -4.86 -17.23 -7.67
C THR A 138 -6.07 -17.25 -8.60
N ARG A 139 -6.13 -18.24 -9.51
CA ARG A 139 -7.09 -18.43 -10.60
C ARG A 139 -8.57 -18.26 -10.20
N GLY A 140 -9.02 -17.07 -9.89
CA GLY A 140 -10.40 -16.77 -9.50
C GLY A 140 -11.00 -15.58 -10.23
N VAL A 141 -10.20 -14.85 -11.03
CA VAL A 141 -10.73 -13.80 -11.91
C VAL A 141 -11.23 -14.51 -13.17
N GLN A 142 -12.55 -14.65 -13.28
CA GLN A 142 -13.20 -15.21 -14.46
C GLN A 142 -13.03 -14.26 -15.65
N ASN A 143 -12.92 -14.84 -16.84
CA ASN A 143 -12.98 -14.06 -18.08
C ASN A 143 -14.39 -13.45 -18.22
N ALA A 144 -14.47 -12.24 -18.76
CA ALA A 144 -15.75 -11.67 -19.15
C ALA A 144 -16.35 -12.50 -20.28
N ASP A 145 -17.43 -13.22 -20.01
CA ASP A 145 -18.09 -14.10 -21.01
C ASP A 145 -18.84 -13.31 -22.10
N GLN A 146 -19.10 -12.02 -21.87
CA GLN A 146 -19.93 -11.18 -22.74
C GLN A 146 -19.15 -10.20 -23.63
N GLU A 147 -17.90 -9.85 -23.27
CA GLU A 147 -17.03 -9.02 -24.11
C GLU A 147 -15.63 -9.62 -24.18
N VAL A 148 -15.37 -10.35 -25.26
CA VAL A 148 -14.05 -10.91 -25.53
C VAL A 148 -13.16 -9.84 -26.13
N ALA A 149 -12.30 -9.22 -25.32
CA ALA A 149 -11.21 -8.40 -25.84
C ALA A 149 -10.23 -9.30 -26.62
N ILE A 150 -10.07 -9.04 -27.91
CA ILE A 150 -9.18 -9.80 -28.82
C ILE A 150 -7.72 -9.56 -28.43
N VAL A 151 -7.41 -8.37 -27.88
CA VAL A 151 -6.07 -7.98 -27.41
C VAL A 151 -6.24 -7.20 -26.11
N GLY A 152 -5.65 -7.68 -25.02
CA GLY A 152 -5.65 -6.97 -23.74
C GLY A 152 -5.94 -7.88 -22.54
N PRO A 153 -5.92 -7.32 -21.35
CA PRO A 153 -6.20 -8.08 -20.13
C PRO A 153 -7.68 -8.50 -20.09
N LYS A 154 -7.91 -9.76 -19.79
CA LYS A 154 -9.25 -10.38 -19.72
C LYS A 154 -9.85 -10.34 -18.30
N ASP A 155 -9.42 -9.40 -17.46
CA ASP A 155 -9.96 -9.28 -16.10
C ASP A 155 -11.30 -8.53 -16.13
N SER A 156 -12.32 -9.09 -15.53
CA SER A 156 -13.63 -8.45 -15.32
C SER A 156 -13.86 -8.14 -13.84
N PHE A 157 -14.75 -7.20 -13.58
CA PHE A 157 -15.20 -6.95 -12.22
C PHE A 157 -15.99 -8.14 -11.67
N THR A 158 -15.87 -8.34 -10.39
CA THR A 158 -16.56 -9.39 -9.62
C THR A 158 -17.53 -8.74 -8.64
N GLU A 159 -18.28 -9.54 -7.86
CA GLU A 159 -19.14 -9.05 -6.79
C GLU A 159 -18.35 -8.46 -5.62
N SER A 160 -17.05 -8.72 -5.55
CA SER A 160 -16.18 -8.22 -4.46
C SER A 160 -15.65 -6.83 -4.77
N LEU A 161 -16.12 -5.82 -4.03
CA LEU A 161 -15.62 -4.45 -4.12
C LEU A 161 -14.10 -4.37 -3.94
N ARG A 162 -13.57 -5.12 -2.96
CA ARG A 162 -12.14 -5.20 -2.68
C ARG A 162 -11.32 -5.72 -3.87
N MET A 163 -11.83 -6.74 -4.55
CA MET A 163 -11.16 -7.29 -5.74
C MET A 163 -11.20 -6.28 -6.89
N ASN A 164 -12.32 -5.59 -7.08
CA ASN A 164 -12.49 -4.60 -8.15
C ASN A 164 -11.57 -3.39 -7.96
N THR A 165 -11.47 -2.86 -6.73
CA THR A 165 -10.54 -1.76 -6.42
C THR A 165 -9.08 -2.21 -6.63
N ALA A 166 -8.73 -3.43 -6.24
CA ALA A 166 -7.40 -3.99 -6.47
C ALA A 166 -7.08 -4.14 -7.97
N LEU A 167 -8.04 -4.55 -8.81
CA LEU A 167 -7.87 -4.61 -10.27
C LEU A 167 -7.58 -3.23 -10.86
N ILE A 168 -8.30 -2.19 -10.43
CA ILE A 168 -8.05 -0.80 -10.84
C ILE A 168 -6.65 -0.37 -10.43
N ARG A 169 -6.26 -0.60 -9.16
CA ARG A 169 -4.93 -0.23 -8.63
C ARG A 169 -3.78 -0.92 -9.34
N ARG A 170 -3.94 -2.17 -9.75
CA ARG A 170 -2.91 -2.90 -10.53
C ARG A 170 -2.60 -2.21 -11.85
N ARG A 171 -3.59 -1.55 -12.47
CA ARG A 171 -3.45 -0.84 -13.73
C ARG A 171 -3.04 0.60 -13.57
N ILE A 172 -3.56 1.27 -12.54
CA ILE A 172 -3.34 2.69 -12.27
C ILE A 172 -2.58 2.83 -10.94
N ARG A 173 -1.25 2.86 -11.03
CA ARG A 173 -0.34 2.99 -9.88
C ARG A 173 0.00 4.47 -9.66
N ASP A 174 -1.01 5.26 -9.34
CA ASP A 174 -0.88 6.71 -9.19
C ASP A 174 -1.53 7.16 -7.88
N THR A 175 -0.82 7.98 -7.10
CA THR A 175 -1.33 8.56 -5.85
C THR A 175 -2.53 9.48 -6.05
N ARG A 176 -2.73 9.98 -7.27
CA ARG A 176 -3.88 10.81 -7.65
C ARG A 176 -5.17 9.99 -7.83
N LEU A 177 -5.08 8.68 -8.04
CA LEU A 177 -6.25 7.83 -8.02
C LEU A 177 -6.77 7.74 -6.59
N LYS A 178 -7.98 8.24 -6.36
CA LYS A 178 -8.65 8.20 -5.06
C LYS A 178 -9.72 7.12 -5.08
N VAL A 179 -9.77 6.32 -4.03
CA VAL A 179 -10.77 5.26 -3.84
C VAL A 179 -11.55 5.58 -2.59
N ILE A 180 -12.72 6.16 -2.77
CA ILE A 180 -13.59 6.58 -1.67
C ILE A 180 -14.65 5.51 -1.48
N GLN A 181 -14.60 4.81 -0.34
CA GLN A 181 -15.58 3.79 0.04
C GLN A 181 -16.60 4.37 0.99
N LYS A 182 -17.87 4.04 0.75
CA LYS A 182 -19.02 4.47 1.58
C LYS A 182 -20.03 3.35 1.69
N GLN A 183 -20.98 3.51 2.63
CA GLN A 183 -22.12 2.63 2.77
C GLN A 183 -23.41 3.35 2.38
N ILE A 184 -24.31 2.66 1.70
CA ILE A 184 -25.62 3.16 1.30
C ILE A 184 -26.73 2.24 1.83
N GLY A 185 -27.85 2.84 2.18
CA GLY A 185 -29.03 2.15 2.72
C GLY A 185 -29.00 2.05 4.25
N THR A 186 -30.14 2.36 4.85
CA THR A 186 -30.32 2.31 6.31
C THR A 186 -30.37 0.89 6.86
N ARG A 187 -30.88 -0.05 6.08
CA ARG A 187 -31.03 -1.48 6.45
C ARG A 187 -29.98 -2.36 5.78
N SER A 188 -29.74 -2.21 4.49
CA SER A 188 -28.82 -3.05 3.73
C SER A 188 -27.35 -2.74 4.04
N LYS A 189 -27.01 -1.45 4.34
CA LYS A 189 -25.64 -0.99 4.57
C LYS A 189 -24.67 -1.52 3.50
N THR A 190 -25.08 -1.40 2.24
CA THR A 190 -24.30 -1.90 1.11
C THR A 190 -23.06 -1.05 0.89
N ASP A 191 -21.88 -1.67 0.83
CA ASP A 191 -20.63 -1.01 0.54
C ASP A 191 -20.53 -0.65 -0.94
N TYR A 192 -20.04 0.55 -1.24
CA TYR A 192 -19.72 0.99 -2.61
C TYR A 192 -18.45 1.87 -2.63
N ALA A 193 -17.82 1.98 -3.77
CA ALA A 193 -16.66 2.84 -4.00
C ALA A 193 -16.83 3.61 -5.32
#